data_59e4754502eabf58670c624157ba82d7
#
_entry.id   59e4754502eabf58670c624157ba82d7
#
_cell.length_a   1.000
_cell.length_b   1.000
_cell.length_c   1.000
_cell.angle_alpha   90.00
_cell.angle_beta   90.00
_cell.angle_gamma   90.00
#
_symmetry.space_group_name_H-M   'P 1'
#
loop_
_entity.id
_entity.type
_entity.pdbx_description
1 polymer ?
#
loop_
_entity_poly.entity_id
_entity_poly.type
_entity_poly.pdbx_seq_one_letter_code
_entity_poly.pdbx_strand_id
1 'polypeptide(L)'
;MCGKLKNRFMACLIMGFFFAVVPLMDQSPAQAKPFRMGVLPDKGAKFGCGTCHVNPAGGGPRNSFGQDYEKVGIKAGDKYTQELGAIDSDKDGATNDQEFSAGTHPGDPASKPAR
;
A
#
# COMPACT_ATOMS: atom_id res chain seq x y z
N MET A 1 -66.58 23.88 -44.40
CA MET A 1 -65.36 23.72 -45.14
C MET A 1 -64.22 23.32 -44.18
N CYS A 2 -63.67 22.20 -44.43
CA CYS A 2 -62.78 21.55 -43.54
C CYS A 2 -61.44 22.28 -43.35
N GLY A 3 -61.23 22.85 -42.18
CA GLY A 3 -59.92 23.23 -41.72
C GLY A 3 -59.18 21.99 -41.28
N LYS A 4 -58.28 21.50 -42.09
CA LYS A 4 -57.43 20.40 -41.72
C LYS A 4 -56.49 20.88 -40.64
N LEU A 5 -56.73 20.45 -39.40
CA LEU A 5 -55.82 20.60 -38.31
C LEU A 5 -54.63 19.72 -38.59
N LYS A 6 -53.56 20.29 -39.08
CA LYS A 6 -52.32 19.61 -39.25
C LYS A 6 -51.74 19.35 -37.85
N ASN A 7 -51.88 18.13 -37.41
CA ASN A 7 -51.09 17.61 -36.26
C ASN A 7 -49.60 17.79 -36.55
N ARG A 8 -49.05 18.86 -36.05
CA ARG A 8 -47.61 18.98 -35.93
C ARG A 8 -47.24 18.16 -34.72
N PHE A 9 -46.82 16.96 -35.02
CA PHE A 9 -46.11 16.14 -34.04
C PHE A 9 -44.90 16.93 -33.57
N MET A 10 -45.02 17.49 -32.39
CA MET A 10 -43.90 18.02 -31.66
C MET A 10 -43.15 16.81 -31.15
N ALA A 11 -42.14 16.41 -31.92
CA ALA A 11 -41.18 15.42 -31.47
C ALA A 11 -40.48 16.01 -30.24
N CYS A 12 -40.94 15.60 -29.05
CA CYS A 12 -40.17 15.77 -27.85
C CYS A 12 -38.90 14.96 -28.01
N LEU A 13 -37.84 15.62 -28.37
CA LEU A 13 -36.48 15.15 -28.20
C LEU A 13 -36.27 14.97 -26.70
N ILE A 14 -36.59 13.80 -26.25
CA ILE A 14 -36.11 13.33 -24.94
C ILE A 14 -34.60 13.12 -25.13
N MET A 15 -33.87 14.18 -24.89
CA MET A 15 -32.45 14.09 -24.67
C MET A 15 -32.30 13.29 -23.39
N GLY A 16 -32.16 11.96 -23.55
CA GLY A 16 -31.76 11.09 -22.50
C GLY A 16 -30.36 11.51 -22.01
N PHE A 17 -30.36 12.25 -20.94
CA PHE A 17 -29.14 12.44 -20.16
C PHE A 17 -28.76 11.07 -19.62
N PHE A 18 -27.96 10.37 -20.39
CA PHE A 18 -27.23 9.21 -19.87
C PHE A 18 -26.28 9.76 -18.82
N PHE A 19 -26.74 9.83 -17.58
CA PHE A 19 -25.88 9.91 -16.43
C PHE A 19 -25.08 8.60 -16.44
N ALA A 20 -23.89 8.62 -17.03
CA ALA A 20 -22.91 7.61 -16.79
C ALA A 20 -22.60 7.67 -15.29
N VAL A 21 -23.23 6.79 -14.54
CA VAL A 21 -22.83 6.49 -13.17
C VAL A 21 -21.47 5.85 -13.31
N VAL A 22 -20.44 6.68 -13.29
CA VAL A 22 -19.08 6.21 -13.08
C VAL A 22 -19.10 5.63 -11.68
N PRO A 23 -18.89 4.31 -11.51
CA PRO A 23 -18.69 3.78 -10.17
C PRO A 23 -17.48 4.54 -9.62
N LEU A 24 -17.69 5.35 -8.59
CA LEU A 24 -16.63 5.78 -7.72
C LEU A 24 -16.04 4.48 -7.19
N MET A 25 -14.98 4.00 -7.85
CA MET A 25 -14.12 3.00 -7.27
C MET A 25 -13.66 3.61 -5.96
N ASP A 26 -14.19 3.07 -4.89
CA ASP A 26 -13.78 3.37 -3.54
C ASP A 26 -12.28 3.04 -3.47
N GLN A 27 -11.47 4.04 -3.78
CA GLN A 27 -10.04 4.00 -3.55
C GLN A 27 -9.89 4.20 -2.05
N SER A 28 -10.30 3.17 -1.30
CA SER A 28 -9.94 3.07 0.08
C SER A 28 -8.42 3.25 0.14
N PRO A 29 -7.91 4.32 0.73
CA PRO A 29 -6.48 4.46 0.88
C PRO A 29 -6.02 3.18 1.56
N ALA A 30 -5.01 2.52 0.99
CA ALA A 30 -4.45 1.31 1.56
C ALA A 30 -4.13 1.62 3.01
N GLN A 31 -5.02 1.19 3.91
CA GLN A 31 -4.87 1.48 5.32
C GLN A 31 -3.62 0.75 5.78
N ALA A 32 -2.60 1.54 6.10
CA ALA A 32 -1.45 1.04 6.82
C ALA A 32 -2.00 0.26 8.03
N LYS A 33 -1.60 -1.01 8.14
CA LYS A 33 -2.04 -1.85 9.26
C LYS A 33 -1.08 -1.63 10.43
N PRO A 34 -1.39 -0.72 11.37
CA PRO A 34 -0.46 -0.34 12.44
C PRO A 34 -0.01 -1.52 13.30
N PHE A 35 -0.83 -2.58 13.38
CA PHE A 35 -0.48 -3.77 14.16
C PHE A 35 0.78 -4.47 13.63
N ARG A 36 1.10 -4.33 12.33
CA ARG A 36 2.31 -4.92 11.76
C ARG A 36 3.59 -4.31 12.31
N MET A 37 3.57 -3.06 12.70
CA MET A 37 4.70 -2.45 13.39
C MET A 37 4.92 -3.12 14.76
N GLY A 38 3.84 -3.46 15.46
CA GLY A 38 3.90 -4.10 16.77
C GLY A 38 4.56 -5.47 16.81
N VAL A 39 4.67 -6.16 15.68
CA VAL A 39 5.34 -7.49 15.60
C VAL A 39 6.82 -7.39 15.22
N LEU A 40 7.31 -6.22 14.84
CA LEU A 40 8.71 -5.98 14.54
C LEU A 40 9.55 -5.95 15.83
N PRO A 41 10.85 -6.28 15.78
CA PRO A 41 11.73 -6.28 16.96
C PRO A 41 11.74 -4.94 17.71
N ASP A 42 11.75 -3.82 16.98
CA ASP A 42 11.73 -2.46 17.53
C ASP A 42 10.32 -1.89 17.69
N LYS A 43 9.28 -2.66 17.33
CA LYS A 43 7.87 -2.24 17.32
C LYS A 43 7.61 -0.99 16.46
N GLY A 44 8.42 -0.76 15.45
CA GLY A 44 8.35 0.40 14.58
C GLY A 44 8.83 1.71 15.22
N ALA A 45 9.54 1.63 16.35
CA ALA A 45 9.93 2.81 17.11
C ALA A 45 10.85 3.76 16.34
N LYS A 46 11.70 3.23 15.46
CA LYS A 46 12.72 4.03 14.79
C LYS A 46 12.26 4.58 13.45
N PHE A 47 11.65 3.76 12.61
CA PHE A 47 11.31 4.13 11.24
C PHE A 47 9.81 4.11 10.96
N GLY A 48 8.99 3.68 11.90
CA GLY A 48 7.54 3.63 11.75
C GLY A 48 7.11 2.86 10.49
N CYS A 49 6.23 3.45 9.70
CA CYS A 49 5.79 2.88 8.42
C CYS A 49 6.92 2.77 7.40
N GLY A 50 7.95 3.61 7.50
CA GLY A 50 9.14 3.59 6.66
C GLY A 50 9.96 2.32 6.77
N THR A 51 9.81 1.55 7.85
CA THR A 51 10.47 0.23 7.97
C THR A 51 10.13 -0.69 6.80
N CYS A 52 8.88 -0.66 6.32
CA CYS A 52 8.39 -1.51 5.22
C CYS A 52 8.09 -0.75 3.93
N HIS A 53 7.88 0.57 3.98
CA HIS A 53 7.48 1.38 2.85
C HIS A 53 8.57 2.36 2.42
N VAL A 54 8.64 2.62 1.11
CA VAL A 54 9.52 3.68 0.58
C VAL A 54 9.08 5.05 1.11
N ASN A 55 7.77 5.26 1.26
CA ASN A 55 7.23 6.46 1.88
C ASN A 55 7.21 6.29 3.41
N PRO A 56 7.91 7.14 4.18
CA PRO A 56 7.90 7.08 5.64
C PRO A 56 6.52 7.25 6.29
N ALA A 57 5.58 7.88 5.59
CA ALA A 57 4.18 8.00 6.05
C ALA A 57 3.37 6.72 5.82
N GLY A 58 3.92 5.73 5.13
CA GLY A 58 3.25 4.50 4.75
C GLY A 58 2.50 4.61 3.43
N GLY A 59 1.96 3.47 2.99
CA GLY A 59 1.30 3.37 1.68
C GLY A 59 2.27 3.34 0.50
N GLY A 60 1.75 3.09 -0.69
CA GLY A 60 2.55 2.98 -1.90
C GLY A 60 3.50 1.77 -1.90
N PRO A 61 4.60 1.85 -2.68
CA PRO A 61 5.51 0.73 -2.84
C PRO A 61 6.23 0.37 -1.54
N ARG A 62 6.50 -0.92 -1.39
CA ARG A 62 7.32 -1.43 -0.29
C ARG A 62 8.80 -1.32 -0.63
N ASN A 63 9.63 -1.04 0.37
CA ASN A 63 11.08 -1.20 0.27
C ASN A 63 11.46 -2.68 0.30
N SER A 64 12.74 -3.01 0.21
CA SER A 64 13.23 -4.39 0.16
C SER A 64 12.84 -5.21 1.39
N PHE A 65 12.93 -4.66 2.59
CA PHE A 65 12.46 -5.33 3.80
C PHE A 65 10.95 -5.57 3.76
N GLY A 66 10.16 -4.58 3.36
CA GLY A 66 8.71 -4.72 3.24
C GLY A 66 8.28 -5.77 2.24
N GLN A 67 9.04 -5.97 1.16
CA GLN A 67 8.80 -7.05 0.18
C GLN A 67 9.09 -8.42 0.78
N ASP A 68 10.17 -8.58 1.56
CA ASP A 68 10.49 -9.84 2.21
C ASP A 68 9.55 -10.12 3.38
N TYR A 69 9.13 -9.09 4.13
CA TYR A 69 8.06 -9.23 5.11
C TYR A 69 6.76 -9.74 4.48
N GLU A 70 6.42 -9.29 3.27
CA GLU A 70 5.25 -9.80 2.56
C GLU A 70 5.38 -11.28 2.23
N LYS A 71 6.55 -11.69 1.76
CA LYS A 71 6.79 -13.08 1.32
C LYS A 71 6.88 -14.06 2.48
N VAL A 72 7.43 -13.63 3.60
CA VAL A 72 7.74 -14.50 4.75
C VAL A 72 6.82 -14.18 5.93
N GLY A 73 6.83 -12.95 6.42
CA GLY A 73 6.10 -12.55 7.62
C GLY A 73 4.58 -12.65 7.49
N ILE A 74 4.03 -12.17 6.38
CA ILE A 74 2.58 -12.24 6.14
C ILE A 74 2.13 -13.69 5.98
N LYS A 75 2.88 -14.52 5.25
CA LYS A 75 2.59 -15.93 5.11
C LYS A 75 2.64 -16.70 6.43
N ALA A 76 3.47 -16.24 7.36
CA ALA A 76 3.55 -16.79 8.71
C ALA A 76 2.45 -16.27 9.66
N GLY A 77 1.46 -15.54 9.15
CA GLY A 77 0.37 -14.96 9.93
C GLY A 77 0.73 -13.60 10.54
N ASP A 78 1.36 -12.74 9.75
CA ASP A 78 1.80 -11.40 10.16
C ASP A 78 2.77 -11.45 11.36
N LYS A 79 3.86 -12.19 11.23
CA LYS A 79 4.87 -12.38 12.27
C LYS A 79 6.26 -11.98 11.77
N TYR A 80 7.08 -11.49 12.68
CA TYR A 80 8.52 -11.43 12.47
C TYR A 80 9.10 -12.80 12.85
N THR A 81 9.56 -13.55 11.85
CA THR A 81 10.07 -14.91 12.04
C THR A 81 11.59 -14.93 12.05
N GLN A 82 12.17 -15.99 12.59
CA GLN A 82 13.61 -16.21 12.53
C GLN A 82 14.11 -16.25 11.08
N GLU A 83 13.33 -16.81 10.15
CA GLU A 83 13.66 -16.81 8.73
C GLU A 83 13.77 -15.39 8.19
N LEU A 84 12.80 -14.52 8.49
CA LEU A 84 12.83 -13.12 8.07
C LEU A 84 14.02 -12.36 8.70
N GLY A 85 14.32 -12.64 9.96
CA GLY A 85 15.45 -12.03 10.65
C GLY A 85 16.80 -12.39 10.06
N ALA A 86 16.94 -13.59 9.51
CA ALA A 86 18.17 -14.08 8.90
C ALA A 86 18.41 -13.57 7.48
N ILE A 87 17.39 -12.95 6.84
CA ILE A 87 17.52 -12.37 5.50
C ILE A 87 18.29 -11.04 5.58
N ASP A 88 19.13 -10.80 4.61
CA ASP A 88 19.70 -9.49 4.27
C ASP A 88 18.81 -8.91 3.16
N SER A 89 17.78 -8.14 3.55
CA SER A 89 16.75 -7.69 2.61
C SER A 89 17.23 -6.64 1.64
N ASP A 90 18.10 -5.74 2.06
CA ASP A 90 18.59 -4.65 1.21
C ASP A 90 19.98 -4.94 0.61
N LYS A 91 20.56 -6.09 0.96
CA LYS A 91 21.84 -6.61 0.43
C LYS A 91 23.05 -5.72 0.75
N ASP A 92 23.05 -5.15 1.91
CA ASP A 92 24.18 -4.34 2.42
C ASP A 92 25.23 -5.13 3.18
N GLY A 93 24.97 -6.43 3.43
CA GLY A 93 25.84 -7.36 4.14
C GLY A 93 25.46 -7.58 5.62
N ALA A 94 24.40 -6.95 6.11
CA ALA A 94 23.83 -7.18 7.42
C ALA A 94 22.46 -7.86 7.31
N THR A 95 22.18 -8.81 8.20
CA THR A 95 20.84 -9.40 8.29
C THR A 95 19.85 -8.45 8.93
N ASN A 96 18.57 -8.66 8.71
CA ASN A 96 17.52 -7.85 9.34
C ASN A 96 17.65 -7.84 10.87
N ASP A 97 17.98 -8.98 11.49
CA ASP A 97 18.22 -9.05 12.95
C ASP A 97 19.40 -8.19 13.40
N GLN A 98 20.48 -8.18 12.63
CA GLN A 98 21.64 -7.33 12.93
C GLN A 98 21.29 -5.87 12.83
N GLU A 99 20.49 -5.49 11.82
CA GLU A 99 20.09 -4.12 11.62
C GLU A 99 19.12 -3.63 12.69
N PHE A 100 18.09 -4.41 13.04
CA PHE A 100 17.22 -4.06 14.16
C PHE A 100 18.00 -3.90 15.46
N SER A 101 18.96 -4.79 15.71
CA SER A 101 19.82 -4.72 16.92
C SER A 101 20.71 -3.47 16.92
N ALA A 102 21.24 -3.09 15.76
CA ALA A 102 22.08 -1.91 15.59
C ALA A 102 21.27 -0.61 15.47
N GLY A 103 19.96 -0.72 15.23
CA GLY A 103 19.09 0.42 14.97
C GLY A 103 19.34 1.05 13.61
N THR A 104 19.78 0.27 12.64
CA THR A 104 19.87 0.65 11.22
C THR A 104 18.63 0.19 10.46
N HIS A 105 18.47 0.62 9.21
CA HIS A 105 17.25 0.45 8.46
C HIS A 105 17.31 -0.80 7.57
N PRO A 106 16.52 -1.86 7.83
CA PRO A 106 16.63 -3.15 7.14
C PRO A 106 16.21 -3.13 5.66
N GLY A 107 15.71 -2.02 5.17
CA GLY A 107 15.29 -1.85 3.78
C GLY A 107 16.01 -0.73 3.04
N ASP A 108 17.07 -0.17 3.61
CA ASP A 108 17.88 0.91 3.02
C ASP A 108 19.36 0.55 3.07
N PRO A 109 19.98 0.18 1.93
CA PRO A 109 21.37 -0.26 1.89
C PRO A 109 22.37 0.84 2.26
N ALA A 110 21.95 2.09 2.33
CA ALA A 110 22.79 3.19 2.82
C ALA A 110 22.85 3.26 4.35
N SER A 111 21.92 2.62 5.04
CA SER A 111 21.78 2.62 6.49
C SER A 111 22.21 1.26 7.06
N LYS A 112 23.48 1.02 7.17
CA LYS A 112 24.03 -0.27 7.67
C LYS A 112 24.74 -0.14 8.99
N PRO A 113 24.84 -1.24 9.78
CA PRO A 113 25.58 -1.26 11.02
C PRO A 113 27.04 -0.85 10.81
N ALA A 114 27.59 -0.10 11.76
CA ALA A 114 29.02 0.16 11.80
C ALA A 114 29.79 -1.16 11.99
N ARG A 115 30.86 -1.33 11.24
CA ARG A 115 31.78 -2.47 11.39
C ARG A 115 32.76 -2.24 12.52
#